data_549a482b60803f85b8936a8a2a6b798f
#
_entry.id   549a482b60803f85b8936a8a2a6b798f
#
_cell.length_a   1.000
_cell.length_b   1.000
_cell.length_c   1.000
_cell.angle_alpha   90.00
_cell.angle_beta   90.00
_cell.angle_gamma   90.00
#
_symmetry.space_group_name_H-M   'P 1'
#
loop_
_entity.id
_entity.type
_entity.pdbx_description
1 polymer ?
#
loop_
_entity_poly.entity_id
_entity_poly.type
_entity_poly.pdbx_seq_one_letter_code
_entity_poly.pdbx_strand_id
1 'polypeptide(L)'
;MDGIAITNVGKKFKIIGKSKLNIFNKIKVNSNECLIVKTGSLIPDNIKYIVPQEQIFINEGNAYVINFNKNNKFIRKKGHIFKKGSKIDFQNKYLSFYELSSIKSLKDIKVKILQPLKFKIISTGSEFTKDHFILPTNGYYLNNFIKKNNHIVEKSIHIKDDQKLLLKEINNSKSDITVI
;
A
#
# COMPACT_ATOMS: atom_id res chain seq x y z
N MET A 1 -17.76 -2.74 -10.98
CA MET A 1 -18.85 -2.42 -11.90
C MET A 1 -20.14 -2.38 -11.11
N ASP A 2 -20.88 -1.29 -11.20
CA ASP A 2 -22.20 -1.13 -10.61
C ASP A 2 -23.27 -1.72 -11.55
N GLY A 3 -24.33 -2.34 -11.02
CA GLY A 3 -25.35 -2.99 -11.84
C GLY A 3 -26.15 -4.05 -11.11
N ILE A 4 -26.55 -5.12 -11.80
CA ILE A 4 -27.26 -6.24 -11.21
C ILE A 4 -26.46 -7.56 -11.33
N ALA A 5 -26.55 -8.38 -10.27
CA ALA A 5 -25.96 -9.70 -10.19
C ALA A 5 -27.03 -10.76 -10.49
N ILE A 6 -26.77 -11.65 -11.46
CA ILE A 6 -27.69 -12.66 -11.97
C ILE A 6 -27.03 -14.04 -12.05
N THR A 7 -27.84 -15.09 -11.98
CA THR A 7 -27.38 -16.49 -12.05
C THR A 7 -27.33 -17.03 -13.47
N ASN A 8 -28.20 -16.53 -14.34
CA ASN A 8 -28.35 -16.98 -15.74
C ASN A 8 -28.66 -15.78 -16.64
N VAL A 9 -28.55 -15.97 -17.92
CA VAL A 9 -28.89 -14.95 -18.92
C VAL A 9 -30.40 -14.87 -19.07
N GLY A 10 -30.94 -13.64 -19.10
CA GLY A 10 -32.35 -13.35 -19.25
C GLY A 10 -32.60 -11.89 -19.58
N LYS A 11 -33.85 -11.54 -19.88
CA LYS A 11 -34.25 -10.16 -20.22
C LYS A 11 -34.89 -9.41 -19.06
N LYS A 12 -35.53 -10.14 -18.10
CA LYS A 12 -36.25 -9.56 -16.97
C LYS A 12 -35.90 -10.30 -15.69
N PHE A 13 -35.62 -9.59 -14.63
CA PHE A 13 -35.29 -10.12 -13.31
C PHE A 13 -35.99 -9.35 -12.21
N LYS A 14 -36.58 -10.04 -11.22
CA LYS A 14 -37.13 -9.44 -10.03
C LYS A 14 -35.97 -9.01 -9.11
N ILE A 15 -35.98 -7.76 -8.67
CA ILE A 15 -34.99 -7.26 -7.71
C ILE A 15 -35.37 -7.75 -6.30
N ILE A 16 -34.54 -8.62 -5.71
CA ILE A 16 -34.77 -9.17 -4.37
C ILE A 16 -33.98 -8.46 -3.27
N GLY A 17 -33.14 -7.50 -3.63
CA GLY A 17 -32.39 -6.72 -2.67
C GLY A 17 -31.16 -6.04 -3.25
N LYS A 18 -30.36 -5.46 -2.33
CA LYS A 18 -29.08 -4.81 -2.64
C LYS A 18 -27.96 -5.51 -1.88
N SER A 19 -26.86 -5.83 -2.55
CA SER A 19 -25.68 -6.33 -1.88
C SER A 19 -25.02 -5.21 -1.10
N LYS A 20 -24.68 -5.49 0.16
CA LYS A 20 -23.95 -4.53 1.02
C LYS A 20 -22.45 -4.72 0.86
N LEU A 21 -21.71 -3.61 0.89
CA LEU A 21 -20.24 -3.64 0.95
C LEU A 21 -19.82 -4.32 2.27
N ASN A 22 -18.86 -5.23 2.19
CA ASN A 22 -18.27 -5.94 3.35
C ASN A 22 -19.20 -6.87 4.14
N ILE A 23 -20.42 -7.11 3.69
CA ILE A 23 -21.34 -8.06 4.32
C ILE A 23 -21.63 -9.17 3.32
N PHE A 24 -21.28 -10.41 3.68
CA PHE A 24 -21.60 -11.59 2.90
C PHE A 24 -23.10 -11.89 3.03
N ASN A 25 -23.85 -11.65 1.97
CA ASN A 25 -25.25 -12.02 1.93
C ASN A 25 -25.36 -13.51 1.62
N LYS A 26 -25.82 -14.33 2.58
CA LYS A 26 -26.15 -15.74 2.37
C LYS A 26 -27.44 -15.93 1.52
N ILE A 27 -27.85 -14.89 0.79
CA ILE A 27 -29.04 -14.89 -0.03
C ILE A 27 -28.76 -15.76 -1.27
N LYS A 28 -29.58 -16.77 -1.50
CA LYS A 28 -29.57 -17.53 -2.75
C LYS A 28 -30.44 -16.79 -3.76
N VAL A 29 -29.88 -16.48 -4.91
CA VAL A 29 -30.56 -15.78 -6.00
C VAL A 29 -31.06 -16.84 -6.98
N ASN A 30 -32.34 -16.83 -7.30
CA ASN A 30 -32.99 -17.76 -8.26
C ASN A 30 -32.84 -17.27 -9.71
N SER A 31 -33.27 -18.08 -10.67
CA SER A 31 -33.06 -17.83 -12.11
C SER A 31 -33.66 -16.51 -12.62
N ASN A 32 -34.80 -16.10 -12.05
CA ASN A 32 -35.52 -14.88 -12.47
C ASN A 32 -35.35 -13.73 -11.48
N GLU A 33 -34.34 -13.82 -10.61
CA GLU A 33 -34.08 -12.83 -9.57
C GLU A 33 -32.71 -12.18 -9.79
N CYS A 34 -32.55 -10.99 -9.25
CA CYS A 34 -31.27 -10.28 -9.23
C CYS A 34 -31.06 -9.51 -7.94
N LEU A 35 -29.78 -9.22 -7.65
CA LEU A 35 -29.36 -8.29 -6.61
C LEU A 35 -28.77 -7.05 -7.26
N ILE A 36 -29.11 -5.88 -6.75
CA ILE A 36 -28.37 -4.65 -7.09
C ILE A 36 -27.01 -4.71 -6.40
N VAL A 37 -25.95 -4.50 -7.17
CA VAL A 37 -24.56 -4.55 -6.69
C VAL A 37 -23.82 -3.27 -7.02
N LYS A 38 -22.83 -2.93 -6.19
CA LYS A 38 -21.87 -1.85 -6.43
C LYS A 38 -20.47 -2.43 -6.55
N THR A 39 -19.57 -1.71 -7.17
CA THR A 39 -18.15 -2.06 -7.22
C THR A 39 -17.61 -2.36 -5.82
N GLY A 40 -16.94 -3.51 -5.65
CA GLY A 40 -16.45 -3.98 -4.36
C GLY A 40 -17.46 -4.74 -3.51
N SER A 41 -18.73 -4.89 -3.95
CA SER A 41 -19.72 -5.71 -3.24
C SER A 41 -19.32 -7.19 -3.21
N LEU A 42 -19.54 -7.84 -2.06
CA LEU A 42 -19.51 -9.30 -1.99
C LEU A 42 -20.80 -9.85 -2.60
N ILE A 43 -20.64 -10.85 -3.44
CA ILE A 43 -21.77 -11.48 -4.15
C ILE A 43 -21.93 -12.94 -3.72
N PRO A 44 -23.16 -13.50 -3.75
CA PRO A 44 -23.41 -14.92 -3.52
C PRO A 44 -22.67 -15.82 -4.51
N ASP A 45 -22.25 -17.01 -4.06
CA ASP A 45 -21.44 -17.94 -4.84
C ASP A 45 -22.14 -18.43 -6.11
N ASN A 46 -23.47 -18.42 -6.15
CA ASN A 46 -24.26 -18.88 -7.30
C ASN A 46 -24.41 -17.81 -8.40
N ILE A 47 -23.93 -16.60 -8.20
CA ILE A 47 -23.92 -15.55 -9.22
C ILE A 47 -22.89 -15.88 -10.30
N LYS A 48 -23.32 -15.78 -11.55
CA LYS A 48 -22.46 -16.05 -12.71
C LYS A 48 -22.09 -14.79 -13.49
N TYR A 49 -22.94 -13.75 -13.44
CA TYR A 49 -22.78 -12.56 -14.26
C TYR A 49 -23.14 -11.29 -13.48
N ILE A 50 -22.49 -10.20 -13.86
CA ILE A 50 -22.87 -8.84 -13.49
C ILE A 50 -23.25 -8.12 -14.78
N VAL A 51 -24.46 -7.58 -14.84
CA VAL A 51 -24.89 -6.70 -15.93
C VAL A 51 -24.70 -5.26 -15.47
N PRO A 52 -23.89 -4.47 -16.19
CA PRO A 52 -23.67 -3.06 -15.87
C PRO A 52 -24.96 -2.25 -15.83
N GLN A 53 -25.00 -1.22 -15.00
CA GLN A 53 -26.17 -0.36 -14.87
C GLN A 53 -26.54 0.36 -16.19
N GLU A 54 -25.58 0.60 -17.06
CA GLU A 54 -25.75 1.22 -18.38
C GLU A 54 -26.48 0.30 -19.37
N GLN A 55 -26.58 -0.99 -19.03
CA GLN A 55 -27.21 -2.02 -19.88
C GLN A 55 -28.54 -2.52 -19.33
N ILE A 56 -29.09 -1.84 -18.33
CA ILE A 56 -30.36 -2.17 -17.71
C ILE A 56 -31.23 -0.93 -17.55
N PHE A 57 -32.55 -1.15 -17.47
CA PHE A 57 -33.44 -0.18 -16.86
C PHE A 57 -34.27 -0.83 -15.76
N ILE A 58 -34.68 -0.08 -14.76
CA ILE A 58 -35.43 -0.57 -13.61
C ILE A 58 -36.83 0.04 -13.64
N ASN A 59 -37.85 -0.82 -13.56
CA ASN A 59 -39.23 -0.40 -13.44
C ASN A 59 -39.99 -1.35 -12.50
N GLU A 60 -40.77 -0.78 -11.59
CA GLU A 60 -41.68 -1.52 -10.67
C GLU A 60 -41.02 -2.71 -9.96
N GLY A 61 -39.81 -2.52 -9.44
CA GLY A 61 -39.07 -3.57 -8.73
C GLY A 61 -38.46 -4.66 -9.60
N ASN A 62 -38.49 -4.49 -10.93
CA ASN A 62 -37.86 -5.38 -11.88
C ASN A 62 -36.72 -4.66 -12.61
N ALA A 63 -35.69 -5.41 -12.95
CA ALA A 63 -34.58 -4.99 -13.82
C ALA A 63 -34.76 -5.63 -15.20
N TYR A 64 -34.68 -4.82 -16.22
CA TYR A 64 -34.77 -5.24 -17.63
C TYR A 64 -33.42 -5.05 -18.29
N VAL A 65 -32.91 -6.10 -18.92
CA VAL A 65 -31.61 -6.09 -19.61
C VAL A 65 -31.82 -5.65 -21.06
N ILE A 66 -31.16 -4.54 -21.42
CA ILE A 66 -31.22 -3.96 -22.77
C ILE A 66 -30.21 -4.67 -23.67
N ASN A 67 -28.98 -4.77 -23.19
CA ASN A 67 -27.87 -5.41 -23.91
C ASN A 67 -26.97 -6.15 -22.91
N PHE A 68 -26.47 -7.33 -23.30
CA PHE A 68 -25.61 -8.09 -22.41
C PHE A 68 -24.60 -8.96 -23.16
N ASN A 69 -23.32 -8.72 -22.83
CA ASN A 69 -22.22 -9.54 -23.33
C ASN A 69 -21.84 -10.63 -22.31
N LYS A 70 -22.10 -11.88 -22.63
CA LYS A 70 -21.80 -13.05 -21.79
C LYS A 70 -20.32 -13.22 -21.44
N ASN A 71 -19.43 -12.67 -22.26
CA ASN A 71 -17.98 -12.76 -22.04
C ASN A 71 -17.49 -11.87 -20.92
N ASN A 72 -18.22 -10.79 -20.61
CA ASN A 72 -17.86 -9.84 -19.56
C ASN A 72 -18.50 -10.24 -18.23
N LYS A 73 -17.78 -11.01 -17.42
CA LYS A 73 -18.32 -11.50 -16.13
C LYS A 73 -18.24 -10.47 -15.00
N PHE A 74 -17.31 -9.55 -15.02
CA PHE A 74 -17.03 -8.52 -13.98
C PHE A 74 -16.91 -9.07 -12.56
N ILE A 75 -16.66 -10.37 -12.40
CA ILE A 75 -16.56 -11.06 -11.12
C ILE A 75 -15.11 -11.44 -10.86
N ARG A 76 -14.56 -10.96 -9.75
CA ARG A 76 -13.25 -11.40 -9.28
C ARG A 76 -13.41 -12.65 -8.42
N LYS A 77 -12.69 -13.71 -8.78
CA LYS A 77 -12.67 -14.94 -7.98
C LYS A 77 -11.97 -14.71 -6.63
N LYS A 78 -12.39 -15.44 -5.61
CA LYS A 78 -11.70 -15.46 -4.32
C LYS A 78 -10.22 -15.84 -4.52
N GLY A 79 -9.32 -15.08 -3.91
CA GLY A 79 -7.88 -15.28 -4.07
C GLY A 79 -7.33 -14.78 -5.41
N HIS A 80 -8.03 -13.89 -6.13
CA HIS A 80 -7.56 -13.32 -7.40
C HIS A 80 -6.28 -12.49 -7.23
N ILE A 81 -6.18 -11.71 -6.17
CA ILE A 81 -4.97 -10.93 -5.85
C ILE A 81 -3.99 -11.79 -5.08
N PHE A 82 -4.42 -12.37 -3.95
CA PHE A 82 -3.62 -13.27 -3.13
C PHE A 82 -4.46 -14.47 -2.69
N LYS A 83 -3.89 -15.67 -2.78
CA LYS A 83 -4.49 -16.88 -2.22
C LYS A 83 -4.11 -16.99 -0.74
N LYS A 84 -4.98 -17.57 0.09
CA LYS A 84 -4.64 -17.89 1.48
C LYS A 84 -3.40 -18.78 1.51
N GLY A 85 -2.38 -18.39 2.29
CA GLY A 85 -1.11 -19.11 2.40
C GLY A 85 -0.07 -18.76 1.32
N SER A 86 -0.36 -17.84 0.39
CA SER A 86 0.68 -17.32 -0.51
C SER A 86 1.77 -16.64 0.31
N LYS A 87 3.02 -16.95 0.01
CA LYS A 87 4.18 -16.25 0.54
C LYS A 87 4.48 -15.06 -0.37
N ILE A 88 4.68 -13.89 0.24
CA ILE A 88 5.14 -12.69 -0.47
C ILE A 88 6.56 -12.46 0.03
N ASP A 89 7.52 -12.57 -0.87
CA ASP A 89 8.94 -12.36 -0.55
C ASP A 89 9.36 -10.97 -1.05
N PHE A 90 9.74 -10.12 -0.14
CA PHE A 90 10.21 -8.75 -0.42
C PHE A 90 11.74 -8.64 -0.45
N GLN A 91 12.47 -9.78 -0.36
CA GLN A 91 13.94 -9.92 -0.44
C GLN A 91 14.71 -8.62 -0.17
N ASN A 92 14.88 -8.26 1.10
CA ASN A 92 15.77 -7.16 1.56
C ASN A 92 15.65 -5.84 0.79
N LYS A 93 14.48 -5.49 0.28
CA LYS A 93 14.25 -4.26 -0.47
C LYS A 93 13.47 -3.25 0.36
N TYR A 94 13.71 -1.99 0.07
CA TYR A 94 12.76 -0.94 0.43
C TYR A 94 11.44 -1.22 -0.29
N LEU A 95 10.34 -1.26 0.47
CA LEU A 95 9.03 -1.48 -0.13
C LEU A 95 8.65 -0.28 -0.99
N SER A 96 8.32 -0.52 -2.24
CA SER A 96 7.75 0.47 -3.13
C SER A 96 6.32 0.85 -2.68
N PHE A 97 5.82 1.98 -3.15
CA PHE A 97 4.43 2.39 -2.91
C PHE A 97 3.42 1.35 -3.41
N TYR A 98 3.71 0.64 -4.49
CA TYR A 98 2.87 -0.43 -5.03
C TYR A 98 2.83 -1.63 -4.09
N GLU A 99 3.97 -2.04 -3.54
CA GLU A 99 4.07 -3.12 -2.57
C GLU A 99 3.35 -2.78 -1.26
N LEU A 100 3.55 -1.56 -0.76
CA LEU A 100 2.83 -1.05 0.42
C LEU A 100 1.32 -1.03 0.21
N SER A 101 0.84 -0.58 -0.96
CA SER A 101 -0.57 -0.57 -1.31
C SER A 101 -1.13 -1.99 -1.39
N SER A 102 -0.37 -2.93 -1.94
CA SER A 102 -0.74 -4.34 -2.01
C SER A 102 -0.85 -4.97 -0.62
N ILE A 103 0.11 -4.70 0.27
CA ILE A 103 0.07 -5.14 1.67
C ILE A 103 -1.14 -4.53 2.39
N LYS A 104 -1.40 -3.23 2.20
CA LYS A 104 -2.53 -2.54 2.83
C LYS A 104 -3.89 -3.09 2.39
N SER A 105 -3.99 -3.67 1.19
CA SER A 105 -5.21 -4.33 0.72
C SER A 105 -5.51 -5.63 1.48
N LEU A 106 -4.51 -6.21 2.14
CA LEU A 106 -4.63 -7.38 3.00
C LEU A 106 -4.89 -6.87 4.41
N LYS A 107 -6.10 -7.05 4.94
CA LYS A 107 -6.45 -6.58 6.28
C LYS A 107 -5.55 -7.21 7.36
N ASP A 108 -5.17 -6.39 8.32
CA ASP A 108 -4.55 -6.77 9.60
C ASP A 108 -3.22 -7.54 9.50
N ILE A 109 -2.41 -7.26 8.48
CA ILE A 109 -1.06 -7.81 8.39
C ILE A 109 -0.10 -6.96 9.22
N LYS A 110 0.60 -7.60 10.15
CA LYS A 110 1.76 -7.03 10.85
C LYS A 110 3.02 -7.38 10.06
N VAL A 111 3.76 -6.37 9.65
CA VAL A 111 5.02 -6.52 8.93
C VAL A 111 6.16 -6.12 9.87
N LYS A 112 7.20 -6.95 9.97
CA LYS A 112 8.45 -6.56 10.65
C LYS A 112 9.27 -5.74 9.64
N ILE A 113 9.64 -4.54 10.04
CA ILE A 113 10.50 -3.65 9.25
C ILE A 113 11.79 -3.38 10.01
N LEU A 114 12.88 -3.18 9.27
CA LEU A 114 14.12 -2.68 9.85
C LEU A 114 13.92 -1.21 10.21
N GLN A 115 14.37 -0.84 11.40
CA GLN A 115 14.41 0.56 11.81
C GLN A 115 15.53 1.29 11.05
N PRO A 116 15.30 2.55 10.66
CA PRO A 116 16.40 3.37 10.16
C PRO A 116 17.50 3.50 11.22
N LEU A 117 18.73 3.30 10.80
CA LEU A 117 19.88 3.54 11.68
C LEU A 117 20.07 5.04 11.90
N LYS A 118 20.52 5.39 13.10
CA LYS A 118 20.81 6.75 13.53
C LYS A 118 22.31 6.96 13.45
N PHE A 119 22.70 8.02 12.77
CA PHE A 119 24.10 8.38 12.53
C PHE A 119 24.47 9.68 13.22
N LYS A 120 25.67 9.72 13.76
CA LYS A 120 26.38 10.93 14.13
C LYS A 120 27.57 11.08 13.22
N ILE A 121 27.76 12.27 12.64
CA ILE A 121 28.90 12.60 11.79
C ILE A 121 29.76 13.60 12.54
N ILE A 122 31.04 13.29 12.65
CA ILE A 122 32.04 14.19 13.24
C ILE A 122 33.10 14.41 12.18
N SER A 123 33.22 15.60 11.65
CA SER A 123 34.36 15.99 10.82
C SER A 123 35.37 16.76 11.69
N THR A 124 36.65 16.47 11.45
CA THR A 124 37.75 17.13 12.15
C THR A 124 38.59 17.93 11.14
N GLY A 125 39.24 18.96 11.64
CA GLY A 125 40.17 19.77 10.84
C GLY A 125 40.26 21.19 11.39
N SER A 126 41.47 21.65 11.62
CA SER A 126 41.73 23.00 12.09
C SER A 126 41.76 24.02 10.96
N GLU A 127 41.83 23.54 9.70
CA GLU A 127 41.81 24.36 8.48
C GLU A 127 40.43 24.99 8.19
N PHE A 128 39.36 24.43 8.75
CA PHE A 128 38.02 24.94 8.55
C PHE A 128 37.67 26.05 9.57
N THR A 129 38.42 27.10 9.55
CA THR A 129 38.13 28.29 10.40
C THR A 129 37.33 29.31 9.59
N LYS A 130 36.74 30.29 10.30
CA LYS A 130 35.96 31.38 9.67
C LYS A 130 36.77 32.23 8.67
N ASP A 131 38.09 32.20 8.81
CA ASP A 131 39.01 33.00 7.99
C ASP A 131 39.51 32.24 6.73
N HIS A 132 39.15 30.98 6.60
CA HIS A 132 39.50 30.14 5.43
C HIS A 132 38.24 29.81 4.66
N PHE A 133 38.26 30.03 3.33
CA PHE A 133 37.12 29.73 2.41
C PHE A 133 36.90 28.23 2.19
N ILE A 134 37.51 27.36 2.98
CA ILE A 134 37.43 25.92 2.86
C ILE A 134 36.24 25.44 3.74
N LEU A 135 35.28 24.78 3.12
CA LEU A 135 34.11 24.22 3.80
C LEU A 135 34.25 22.71 3.99
N PRO A 136 33.77 22.14 5.12
CA PRO A 136 33.83 20.71 5.39
C PRO A 136 32.82 19.96 4.53
N THR A 137 33.14 19.76 3.24
CA THR A 137 32.26 19.15 2.24
C THR A 137 31.99 17.65 2.49
N ASN A 138 32.95 16.94 3.12
CA ASN A 138 32.81 15.51 3.42
C ASN A 138 31.63 15.23 4.35
N GLY A 139 31.48 16.02 5.41
CA GLY A 139 30.34 15.90 6.33
C GLY A 139 29.00 16.17 5.63
N TYR A 140 28.98 17.15 4.72
CA TYR A 140 27.79 17.45 3.92
C TYR A 140 27.44 16.29 2.96
N TYR A 141 28.44 15.72 2.27
CA TYR A 141 28.26 14.58 1.40
C TYR A 141 27.69 13.37 2.16
N LEU A 142 28.31 13.01 3.29
CA LEU A 142 27.87 11.89 4.13
C LEU A 142 26.46 12.09 4.66
N ASN A 143 26.13 13.30 5.10
CA ASN A 143 24.79 13.62 5.57
C ASN A 143 23.72 13.34 4.50
N ASN A 144 23.97 13.79 3.26
CA ASN A 144 23.03 13.56 2.15
C ASN A 144 23.03 12.09 1.71
N PHE A 145 24.16 11.42 1.69
CA PHE A 145 24.26 10.00 1.36
C PHE A 145 23.47 9.13 2.34
N ILE A 146 23.62 9.37 3.65
CA ILE A 146 22.91 8.66 4.71
C ILE A 146 21.39 8.88 4.58
N LYS A 147 20.95 10.11 4.40
CA LYS A 147 19.53 10.46 4.22
C LYS A 147 18.93 9.85 2.94
N LYS A 148 19.69 9.85 1.85
CA LYS A 148 19.28 9.21 0.58
C LYS A 148 19.03 7.71 0.73
N ASN A 149 19.75 7.06 1.66
CA ASN A 149 19.56 5.64 1.99
C ASN A 149 18.55 5.39 3.11
N ASN A 150 17.68 6.37 3.37
CA ASN A 150 16.59 6.30 4.37
C ASN A 150 17.08 6.04 5.81
N HIS A 151 18.26 6.51 6.15
CA HIS A 151 18.76 6.55 7.52
C HIS A 151 18.65 7.95 8.10
N ILE A 152 18.84 8.08 9.41
CA ILE A 152 18.67 9.32 10.15
C ILE A 152 20.04 9.87 10.54
N VAL A 153 20.31 11.12 10.21
CA VAL A 153 21.48 11.84 10.76
C VAL A 153 20.98 12.66 11.96
N GLU A 154 21.29 12.21 13.18
CA GLU A 154 20.92 12.89 14.41
C GLU A 154 21.75 14.16 14.64
N LYS A 155 23.05 14.06 14.37
CA LYS A 155 23.97 15.18 14.56
C LYS A 155 25.07 15.12 13.51
N SER A 156 25.38 16.27 12.91
CA SER A 156 26.55 16.46 12.06
C SER A 156 27.30 17.69 12.60
N ILE A 157 28.52 17.47 13.03
CA ILE A 157 29.35 18.51 13.64
C ILE A 157 30.73 18.55 13.02
N HIS A 158 31.33 19.71 13.12
CA HIS A 158 32.75 19.91 12.83
C HIS A 158 33.46 20.34 14.10
N ILE A 159 34.62 19.74 14.39
CA ILE A 159 35.46 20.07 15.53
C ILE A 159 36.89 20.31 15.07
N LYS A 160 37.64 21.10 15.82
CA LYS A 160 39.09 21.26 15.62
C LYS A 160 39.82 19.94 15.89
N ASP A 161 41.05 19.80 15.42
CA ASP A 161 41.90 18.65 15.71
C ASP A 161 42.31 18.62 17.18
N ASP A 162 41.38 18.21 18.03
CA ASP A 162 41.52 18.08 19.48
C ASP A 162 41.01 16.70 19.91
N GLN A 163 41.95 15.88 20.38
CA GLN A 163 41.64 14.51 20.82
C GLN A 163 40.64 14.46 21.97
N LYS A 164 40.70 15.41 22.92
CA LYS A 164 39.78 15.44 24.08
C LYS A 164 38.36 15.76 23.64
N LEU A 165 38.20 16.72 22.74
CA LEU A 165 36.89 17.06 22.17
C LEU A 165 36.34 15.88 21.35
N LEU A 166 37.16 15.24 20.54
CA LEU A 166 36.76 14.07 19.75
C LEU A 166 36.26 12.94 20.65
N LEU A 167 37.04 12.54 21.66
CA LEU A 167 36.65 11.52 22.62
C LEU A 167 35.36 11.87 23.36
N LYS A 168 35.19 13.14 23.77
CA LYS A 168 33.96 13.61 24.39
C LYS A 168 32.74 13.44 23.45
N GLU A 169 32.87 13.81 22.20
CA GLU A 169 31.77 13.68 21.24
C GLU A 169 31.46 12.23 20.90
N ILE A 170 32.46 11.33 20.84
CA ILE A 170 32.26 9.90 20.64
C ILE A 170 31.51 9.30 21.83
N ASN A 171 32.01 9.53 23.05
CA ASN A 171 31.43 8.94 24.26
C ASN A 171 30.01 9.41 24.57
N ASN A 172 29.67 10.62 24.15
CA ASN A 172 28.32 11.18 24.31
C ASN A 172 27.37 10.83 23.15
N SER A 173 27.81 9.99 22.21
CA SER A 173 26.94 9.58 21.09
C SER A 173 25.88 8.59 21.57
N LYS A 174 24.63 8.87 21.21
CA LYS A 174 23.48 7.97 21.37
C LYS A 174 23.05 7.37 20.04
N SER A 175 23.76 7.68 18.96
CA SER A 175 23.50 7.17 17.63
C SER A 175 24.00 5.73 17.49
N ASP A 176 23.40 4.96 16.60
CA ASP A 176 23.78 3.58 16.34
C ASP A 176 25.20 3.50 15.72
N ILE A 177 25.55 4.52 14.91
CA ILE A 177 26.84 4.61 14.21
C ILE A 177 27.37 6.03 14.35
N THR A 178 28.64 6.15 14.72
CA THR A 178 29.39 7.42 14.65
C THR A 178 30.45 7.31 13.56
N VAL A 179 30.40 8.25 12.60
CA VAL A 179 31.37 8.36 11.51
C VAL A 179 32.30 9.54 11.81
N ILE A 180 33.62 9.32 11.65
CA ILE A 180 34.66 10.32 11.91
C ILE A 180 35.46 10.53 10.63
#